data_877c96c81275840d025ea59a886a047e
#
_entry.id   877c96c81275840d025ea59a886a047e
#
_cell.length_a   1.000
_cell.length_b   1.000
_cell.length_c   1.000
_cell.angle_alpha   90.00
_cell.angle_beta   90.00
_cell.angle_gamma   90.00
#
_symmetry.space_group_name_H-M   'P 1'
#
loop_
_entity.id
_entity.type
_entity.pdbx_description
1 polymer ?
#
loop_
_entity_poly.entity_id
_entity_poly.type
_entity_poly.pdbx_seq_one_letter_code
_entity_poly.pdbx_strand_id
1 'polypeptide(L)'
;CQALSKRNDDPKQASRPFDATRDGFVLGEGAGILIMENLFSMESRGAKPIAELVGYGATADANHITQPGPEGEGGARAMRLALKQAKLQPGDIGYINAHGTSTPLNDRFETMAMKAVFGKLAYEIPISSTKSMTGHLLGASGALEAVVSVMAIQKSLIPPTINLHNHDPDCDLNYTPNIKKETDIPSAMSNSFGFGGHNASLIFQKVT
;
A
#
# COMPACT_ATOMS: atom_id res chain seq x y z
N CYS A 1 19.90 6.46 -9.13
CA CYS A 1 18.66 6.52 -9.89
C CYS A 1 18.01 7.88 -9.66
N GLN A 2 17.30 8.41 -10.62
CA GLN A 2 16.68 9.75 -10.55
C GLN A 2 15.25 9.67 -9.94
N ALA A 3 15.10 8.91 -8.87
CA ALA A 3 13.79 8.66 -8.26
C ALA A 3 13.54 9.46 -6.97
N LEU A 4 14.54 10.19 -6.47
CA LEU A 4 14.40 11.09 -5.32
C LEU A 4 13.77 12.40 -5.73
N SER A 5 12.89 12.94 -4.88
CA SER A 5 12.35 14.29 -5.02
C SER A 5 13.46 15.33 -4.96
N LYS A 6 13.31 16.40 -5.74
CA LYS A 6 14.22 17.56 -5.76
C LYS A 6 13.64 18.77 -5.04
N ARG A 7 12.50 18.63 -4.39
CA ARG A 7 11.76 19.71 -3.73
C ARG A 7 12.37 20.05 -2.36
N ASN A 8 13.61 20.55 -2.37
CA ASN A 8 14.34 20.89 -1.16
C ASN A 8 13.93 22.25 -0.55
N ASP A 9 13.30 23.10 -1.33
CA ASP A 9 12.75 24.40 -0.92
C ASP A 9 11.44 24.27 -0.12
N ASP A 10 10.72 23.15 -0.28
CA ASP A 10 9.51 22.84 0.51
C ASP A 10 9.49 21.35 0.92
N PRO A 11 10.35 20.94 1.87
CA PRO A 11 10.53 19.53 2.22
C PRO A 11 9.29 18.91 2.87
N LYS A 12 8.42 19.70 3.49
CA LYS A 12 7.16 19.20 4.09
C LYS A 12 6.14 18.79 3.04
N GLN A 13 6.25 19.34 1.83
CA GLN A 13 5.37 19.03 0.69
C GLN A 13 6.05 18.13 -0.35
N ALA A 14 7.25 17.62 -0.07
CA ALA A 14 8.03 16.87 -1.06
C ALA A 14 7.45 15.48 -1.33
N SER A 15 7.10 14.72 -0.28
CA SER A 15 6.40 13.44 -0.44
C SER A 15 4.91 13.68 -0.68
N ARG A 16 4.46 13.45 -1.92
CA ARG A 16 3.09 13.71 -2.38
C ARG A 16 2.57 12.61 -3.32
N PRO A 17 2.39 11.38 -2.81
CA PRO A 17 1.91 10.27 -3.62
C PRO A 17 0.62 10.61 -4.35
N PHE A 18 0.55 10.21 -5.63
CA PHE A 18 -0.60 10.40 -6.53
C PHE A 18 -0.93 11.85 -6.92
N ASP A 19 -0.22 12.85 -6.39
CA ASP A 19 -0.37 14.26 -6.79
C ASP A 19 0.22 14.50 -8.19
N ALA A 20 -0.44 15.30 -9.01
CA ALA A 20 0.02 15.61 -10.38
C ALA A 20 1.42 16.25 -10.43
N THR A 21 1.84 16.90 -9.34
CA THR A 21 3.14 17.60 -9.26
C THR A 21 4.21 16.79 -8.50
N ARG A 22 3.97 15.48 -8.26
CA ARG A 22 4.96 14.59 -7.65
C ARG A 22 6.21 14.48 -8.53
N ASP A 23 7.37 14.44 -7.93
CA ASP A 23 8.66 14.43 -8.65
C ASP A 23 9.63 13.36 -8.16
N GLY A 24 9.25 12.56 -7.17
CA GLY A 24 10.08 11.51 -6.60
C GLY A 24 9.76 11.21 -5.13
N PHE A 25 10.39 10.18 -4.60
CA PHE A 25 10.23 9.81 -3.19
C PHE A 25 11.15 10.62 -2.27
N VAL A 26 10.77 10.73 -1.02
CA VAL A 26 11.61 11.25 0.07
C VAL A 26 12.12 10.07 0.87
N LEU A 27 13.41 10.00 1.11
CA LEU A 27 14.00 8.94 1.92
C LEU A 27 13.59 9.12 3.38
N GLY A 28 13.04 8.05 3.96
CA GLY A 28 12.72 7.95 5.38
C GLY A 28 13.60 6.91 6.07
N GLU A 29 13.58 6.89 7.38
CA GLU A 29 14.26 5.88 8.21
C GLU A 29 13.32 5.34 9.29
N GLY A 30 13.52 4.08 9.68
CA GLY A 30 12.73 3.45 10.72
C GLY A 30 12.79 1.92 10.65
N ALA A 31 12.00 1.28 11.52
CA ALA A 31 11.84 -0.16 11.57
C ALA A 31 10.39 -0.51 11.88
N GLY A 32 9.91 -1.65 11.37
CA GLY A 32 8.62 -2.23 11.71
C GLY A 32 8.80 -3.69 12.14
N ILE A 33 8.16 -4.08 13.23
CA ILE A 33 8.20 -5.45 13.75
C ILE A 33 6.77 -5.90 14.03
N LEU A 34 6.38 -7.04 13.45
CA LEU A 34 5.12 -7.73 13.75
C LEU A 34 5.43 -9.03 14.49
N ILE A 35 4.73 -9.26 15.59
CA ILE A 35 4.75 -10.55 16.27
C ILE A 35 3.68 -11.43 15.63
N MET A 36 4.10 -12.48 14.97
CA MET A 36 3.23 -13.45 14.31
C MET A 36 3.23 -14.76 15.05
N GLU A 37 2.04 -15.31 15.28
CA GLU A 37 1.86 -16.58 15.93
C GLU A 37 0.88 -17.45 15.13
N ASN A 38 1.02 -18.75 15.21
CA ASN A 38 -0.02 -19.63 14.74
C ASN A 38 -1.17 -19.71 15.75
N LEU A 39 -2.35 -20.14 15.31
CA LEU A 39 -3.57 -20.21 16.12
C LEU A 39 -3.35 -20.99 17.42
N PHE A 40 -2.69 -22.15 17.36
CA PHE A 40 -2.44 -23.00 18.52
C PHE A 40 -1.59 -22.29 19.58
N SER A 41 -0.49 -21.63 19.20
CA SER A 41 0.36 -20.86 20.12
C SER A 41 -0.42 -19.75 20.81
N MET A 42 -1.18 -19.00 20.01
CA MET A 42 -2.00 -17.89 20.50
C MET A 42 -3.05 -18.37 21.51
N GLU A 43 -3.82 -19.40 21.18
CA GLU A 43 -4.86 -19.97 22.06
C GLU A 43 -4.27 -20.54 23.37
N SER A 44 -3.14 -21.25 23.29
CA SER A 44 -2.51 -21.88 24.46
C SER A 44 -2.09 -20.89 25.55
N ARG A 45 -1.82 -19.64 25.17
CA ARG A 45 -1.46 -18.56 26.11
C ARG A 45 -2.60 -17.54 26.37
N GLY A 46 -3.80 -17.81 25.84
CA GLY A 46 -4.98 -16.96 26.03
C GLY A 46 -4.84 -15.56 25.39
N ALA A 47 -4.06 -15.43 24.32
CA ALA A 47 -3.89 -14.15 23.62
C ALA A 47 -5.08 -13.85 22.72
N LYS A 48 -5.30 -12.55 22.49
CA LYS A 48 -6.28 -12.07 21.52
C LYS A 48 -5.55 -11.53 20.27
N PRO A 49 -5.84 -12.06 19.08
CA PRO A 49 -5.24 -11.55 17.85
C PRO A 49 -5.78 -10.17 17.52
N ILE A 50 -4.95 -9.33 16.87
CA ILE A 50 -5.37 -8.02 16.38
C ILE A 50 -5.96 -8.15 14.98
N ALA A 51 -5.30 -8.94 14.13
CA ALA A 51 -5.72 -9.26 12.77
C ALA A 51 -5.11 -10.60 12.36
N GLU A 52 -5.63 -11.20 11.31
CA GLU A 52 -5.09 -12.41 10.69
C GLU A 52 -4.42 -12.05 9.36
N LEU A 53 -3.20 -12.57 9.12
CA LEU A 53 -2.58 -12.51 7.78
C LEU A 53 -3.13 -13.66 6.95
N VAL A 54 -4.09 -13.37 6.08
CA VAL A 54 -4.82 -14.36 5.29
C VAL A 54 -4.30 -14.53 3.88
N GLY A 55 -3.61 -13.52 3.33
CA GLY A 55 -3.16 -13.53 1.94
C GLY A 55 -1.76 -12.98 1.74
N TYR A 56 -1.01 -13.64 0.86
CA TYR A 56 0.29 -13.23 0.39
C TYR A 56 0.43 -13.50 -1.11
N GLY A 57 0.93 -12.54 -1.86
CA GLY A 57 1.28 -12.69 -3.26
C GLY A 57 2.62 -12.06 -3.54
N ALA A 58 3.51 -12.77 -4.23
CA ALA A 58 4.79 -12.24 -4.66
C ALA A 58 5.02 -12.55 -6.12
N THR A 59 5.57 -11.57 -6.85
CA THR A 59 5.92 -11.67 -8.27
C THR A 59 7.19 -10.91 -8.58
N ALA A 60 7.72 -11.12 -9.77
CA ALA A 60 8.81 -10.33 -10.33
C ALA A 60 8.41 -9.81 -11.72
N ASP A 61 8.78 -8.57 -12.02
CA ASP A 61 8.54 -7.94 -13.32
C ASP A 61 9.48 -8.47 -14.40
N ALA A 62 10.72 -8.82 -14.03
CA ALA A 62 11.78 -9.21 -14.96
C ALA A 62 11.96 -8.20 -16.12
N ASN A 63 11.80 -6.91 -15.84
CA ASN A 63 11.77 -5.84 -16.84
C ASN A 63 13.02 -4.94 -16.76
N HIS A 64 13.22 -4.26 -15.63
CA HIS A 64 14.28 -3.26 -15.45
C HIS A 64 14.73 -3.25 -13.99
N ILE A 65 16.00 -2.82 -13.73
CA ILE A 65 16.57 -2.82 -12.37
C ILE A 65 15.92 -1.83 -11.42
N THR A 66 15.28 -0.76 -11.90
CA THR A 66 14.65 0.27 -11.06
C THR A 66 13.27 0.71 -11.52
N GLN A 67 12.90 0.52 -12.79
CA GLN A 67 11.59 0.90 -13.30
C GLN A 67 10.59 -0.24 -13.10
N PRO A 68 9.38 0.06 -12.65
CA PRO A 68 8.32 -0.95 -12.57
C PRO A 68 7.98 -1.48 -13.97
N GLY A 69 7.47 -2.70 -14.02
CA GLY A 69 6.98 -3.30 -15.26
C GLY A 69 5.85 -2.46 -15.87
N PRO A 70 5.75 -2.43 -17.22
CA PRO A 70 4.72 -1.66 -17.90
C PRO A 70 3.32 -1.96 -17.37
N GLU A 71 2.51 -0.91 -17.24
CA GLU A 71 1.10 -0.98 -16.81
C GLU A 71 0.89 -1.60 -15.43
N GLY A 72 1.95 -1.84 -14.64
CA GLY A 72 1.87 -2.42 -13.30
C GLY A 72 1.44 -3.90 -13.28
N GLU A 73 1.71 -4.65 -14.38
CA GLU A 73 1.27 -6.04 -14.53
C GLU A 73 1.76 -6.94 -13.40
N GLY A 74 3.04 -6.81 -12.99
CA GLY A 74 3.60 -7.59 -11.87
C GLY A 74 2.89 -7.31 -10.56
N GLY A 75 2.60 -6.04 -10.25
CA GLY A 75 1.83 -5.65 -9.07
C GLY A 75 0.39 -6.21 -9.12
N ALA A 76 -0.27 -6.15 -10.28
CA ALA A 76 -1.60 -6.72 -10.47
C ALA A 76 -1.60 -8.25 -10.23
N ARG A 77 -0.57 -8.96 -10.69
CA ARG A 77 -0.42 -10.41 -10.39
C ARG A 77 -0.22 -10.67 -8.91
N ALA A 78 0.62 -9.87 -8.23
CA ALA A 78 0.84 -10.02 -6.80
C ALA A 78 -0.47 -9.85 -6.00
N MET A 79 -1.25 -8.81 -6.30
CA MET A 79 -2.57 -8.59 -5.68
C MET A 79 -3.53 -9.75 -5.94
N ARG A 80 -3.63 -10.26 -7.19
CA ARG A 80 -4.48 -11.41 -7.51
C ARG A 80 -4.06 -12.69 -6.78
N LEU A 81 -2.75 -12.93 -6.64
CA LEU A 81 -2.23 -14.07 -5.89
C LEU A 81 -2.58 -13.95 -4.40
N ALA A 82 -2.46 -12.77 -3.80
CA ALA A 82 -2.85 -12.53 -2.41
C ALA A 82 -4.35 -12.78 -2.19
N LEU A 83 -5.23 -12.25 -3.06
CA LEU A 83 -6.67 -12.51 -3.03
C LEU A 83 -6.99 -14.00 -3.16
N LYS A 84 -6.35 -14.69 -4.10
CA LYS A 84 -6.54 -16.13 -4.30
C LYS A 84 -6.14 -16.94 -3.06
N GLN A 85 -5.00 -16.62 -2.44
CA GLN A 85 -4.55 -17.30 -1.21
C GLN A 85 -5.50 -17.04 -0.05
N ALA A 86 -5.96 -15.79 0.11
CA ALA A 86 -6.92 -15.41 1.13
C ALA A 86 -8.32 -16.00 0.88
N LYS A 87 -8.62 -16.52 -0.30
CA LYS A 87 -9.96 -16.93 -0.77
C LYS A 87 -10.98 -15.78 -0.72
N LEU A 88 -10.50 -14.55 -0.91
CA LEU A 88 -11.31 -13.34 -0.93
C LEU A 88 -11.57 -12.88 -2.37
N GLN A 89 -12.70 -12.20 -2.55
CA GLN A 89 -13.03 -11.50 -3.78
C GLN A 89 -12.56 -10.03 -3.69
N PRO A 90 -12.37 -9.33 -4.80
CA PRO A 90 -12.00 -7.91 -4.80
C PRO A 90 -12.91 -7.04 -3.92
N GLY A 91 -14.22 -7.32 -3.86
CA GLY A 91 -15.19 -6.59 -3.04
C GLY A 91 -15.07 -6.79 -1.53
N ASP A 92 -14.29 -7.78 -1.09
CA ASP A 92 -14.06 -8.04 0.33
C ASP A 92 -12.97 -7.12 0.91
N ILE A 93 -12.21 -6.39 0.06
CA ILE A 93 -11.15 -5.48 0.50
C ILE A 93 -11.75 -4.13 0.88
N GLY A 94 -11.63 -3.78 2.15
CA GLY A 94 -12.13 -2.52 2.71
C GLY A 94 -11.14 -1.36 2.68
N TYR A 95 -9.83 -1.63 2.49
CA TYR A 95 -8.78 -0.62 2.46
C TYR A 95 -7.54 -1.13 1.71
N ILE A 96 -6.87 -0.25 0.98
CA ILE A 96 -5.56 -0.53 0.36
C ILE A 96 -4.52 0.46 0.88
N ASN A 97 -3.50 -0.04 1.58
CA ASN A 97 -2.27 0.70 1.82
C ASN A 97 -1.37 0.52 0.59
N ALA A 98 -1.31 1.54 -0.23
CA ALA A 98 -0.60 1.53 -1.48
C ALA A 98 0.92 1.66 -1.28
N HIS A 99 1.70 1.12 -2.21
CA HIS A 99 3.12 1.42 -2.27
C HIS A 99 3.38 2.91 -2.44
N GLY A 100 2.70 3.57 -3.37
CA GLY A 100 2.56 5.03 -3.46
C GLY A 100 3.80 5.82 -3.10
N THR A 101 4.84 5.78 -3.93
CA THR A 101 6.15 6.35 -3.61
C THR A 101 6.30 7.83 -3.88
N SER A 102 5.29 8.49 -4.46
CA SER A 102 5.42 9.86 -4.99
C SER A 102 6.33 9.96 -6.23
N THR A 103 6.58 8.84 -6.91
CA THR A 103 7.30 8.85 -8.19
C THR A 103 6.30 8.84 -9.36
N PRO A 104 6.61 9.54 -10.48
CA PRO A 104 5.71 9.61 -11.62
C PRO A 104 5.28 8.24 -12.15
N LEU A 105 6.21 7.29 -12.29
CA LEU A 105 5.93 5.98 -12.89
C LEU A 105 5.24 5.02 -11.93
N ASN A 106 5.74 4.89 -10.68
CA ASN A 106 5.15 3.95 -9.74
C ASN A 106 3.68 4.25 -9.48
N ASP A 107 3.36 5.49 -9.15
CA ASP A 107 2.00 5.85 -8.72
C ASP A 107 0.99 5.67 -9.87
N ARG A 108 1.40 6.00 -11.09
CA ARG A 108 0.61 5.73 -12.29
C ARG A 108 0.41 4.22 -12.52
N PHE A 109 1.47 3.43 -12.49
CA PHE A 109 1.36 1.99 -12.79
C PHE A 109 0.68 1.23 -11.66
N GLU A 110 0.84 1.63 -10.41
CA GLU A 110 0.07 1.06 -9.30
C GLU A 110 -1.42 1.37 -9.44
N THR A 111 -1.78 2.58 -9.89
CA THR A 111 -3.17 2.93 -10.23
C THR A 111 -3.73 2.01 -11.30
N MET A 112 -2.98 1.78 -12.38
CA MET A 112 -3.38 0.85 -13.44
C MET A 112 -3.52 -0.59 -12.93
N ALA A 113 -2.58 -1.05 -12.10
CA ALA A 113 -2.63 -2.37 -11.48
C ALA A 113 -3.88 -2.55 -10.61
N MET A 114 -4.21 -1.57 -9.76
CA MET A 114 -5.42 -1.59 -8.95
C MET A 114 -6.69 -1.61 -9.81
N LYS A 115 -6.77 -0.82 -10.86
CA LYS A 115 -7.89 -0.85 -11.82
C LYS A 115 -8.02 -2.21 -12.50
N ALA A 116 -6.91 -2.84 -12.89
CA ALA A 116 -6.90 -4.16 -13.53
C ALA A 116 -7.36 -5.29 -12.59
N VAL A 117 -7.17 -5.15 -11.29
CA VAL A 117 -7.57 -6.15 -10.28
C VAL A 117 -9.00 -5.93 -9.79
N PHE A 118 -9.35 -4.70 -9.46
CA PHE A 118 -10.59 -4.35 -8.78
C PHE A 118 -11.70 -3.85 -9.73
N GLY A 119 -11.35 -3.53 -10.99
CA GLY A 119 -12.33 -3.01 -11.96
C GLY A 119 -13.01 -1.74 -11.45
N LYS A 120 -14.34 -1.71 -11.46
CA LYS A 120 -15.10 -0.56 -10.96
C LYS A 120 -14.96 -0.35 -9.45
N LEU A 121 -14.72 -1.41 -8.68
CA LEU A 121 -14.52 -1.32 -7.24
C LEU A 121 -13.25 -0.53 -6.86
N ALA A 122 -12.26 -0.41 -7.77
CA ALA A 122 -11.08 0.41 -7.53
C ALA A 122 -11.40 1.87 -7.17
N TYR A 123 -12.51 2.40 -7.69
CA TYR A 123 -12.97 3.78 -7.42
C TYR A 123 -13.69 3.93 -6.07
N GLU A 124 -14.15 2.83 -5.50
CA GLU A 124 -14.94 2.80 -4.26
C GLU A 124 -14.08 2.49 -3.04
N ILE A 125 -13.08 1.59 -3.21
CA ILE A 125 -12.18 1.18 -2.14
C ILE A 125 -11.29 2.36 -1.73
N PRO A 126 -11.30 2.77 -0.45
CA PRO A 126 -10.37 3.78 0.03
C PRO A 126 -8.93 3.29 -0.06
N ILE A 127 -8.07 4.12 -0.60
CA ILE A 127 -6.64 3.87 -0.75
C ILE A 127 -5.88 4.95 0.01
N SER A 128 -4.72 4.66 0.58
CA SER A 128 -3.80 5.72 0.99
C SER A 128 -2.34 5.28 0.89
N SER A 129 -1.45 6.25 0.72
CA SER A 129 -0.01 6.04 0.89
C SER A 129 0.49 6.77 2.13
N THR A 130 0.90 5.99 3.12
CA THR A 130 1.51 6.53 4.35
C THR A 130 2.91 7.08 4.13
N LYS A 131 3.53 6.79 2.97
CA LYS A 131 4.80 7.43 2.58
C LYS A 131 4.68 8.94 2.40
N SER A 132 3.48 9.46 2.24
CA SER A 132 3.23 10.92 2.32
C SER A 132 3.66 11.54 3.65
N MET A 133 3.61 10.75 4.75
CA MET A 133 3.95 11.18 6.12
C MET A 133 5.31 10.67 6.58
N THR A 134 5.68 9.44 6.20
CA THR A 134 6.88 8.76 6.72
C THR A 134 8.07 8.84 5.77
N GLY A 135 7.86 9.23 4.52
CA GLY A 135 8.84 8.99 3.47
C GLY A 135 8.93 7.51 3.12
N HIS A 136 9.89 7.15 2.29
CA HIS A 136 10.14 5.79 1.84
C HIS A 136 11.31 5.18 2.61
N LEU A 137 11.02 4.22 3.49
CA LEU A 137 12.03 3.57 4.33
C LEU A 137 12.76 2.40 3.63
N LEU A 138 12.60 2.27 2.32
CA LEU A 138 13.16 1.17 1.51
C LEU A 138 12.81 -0.20 2.11
N GLY A 139 13.80 -0.96 2.58
CA GLY A 139 13.59 -2.30 3.13
C GLY A 139 12.65 -2.38 4.34
N ALA A 140 12.48 -1.29 5.11
CA ALA A 140 11.58 -1.26 6.27
C ALA A 140 10.14 -0.83 5.91
N SER A 141 9.90 -0.26 4.72
CA SER A 141 8.57 0.26 4.34
C SER A 141 7.47 -0.78 4.44
N GLY A 142 7.69 -1.98 3.90
CA GLY A 142 6.65 -3.02 3.89
C GLY A 142 6.24 -3.46 5.31
N ALA A 143 7.19 -3.54 6.24
CA ALA A 143 6.89 -3.87 7.64
C ALA A 143 6.10 -2.75 8.33
N LEU A 144 6.49 -1.48 8.12
CA LEU A 144 5.75 -0.35 8.68
C LEU A 144 4.32 -0.27 8.11
N GLU A 145 4.17 -0.46 6.81
CA GLU A 145 2.86 -0.43 6.13
C GLU A 145 1.97 -1.59 6.53
N ALA A 146 2.54 -2.76 6.79
CA ALA A 146 1.81 -3.88 7.39
C ALA A 146 1.31 -3.53 8.80
N VAL A 147 2.14 -2.91 9.66
CA VAL A 147 1.72 -2.40 10.97
C VAL A 147 0.59 -1.39 10.82
N VAL A 148 0.72 -0.43 9.90
CA VAL A 148 -0.34 0.57 9.64
C VAL A 148 -1.65 -0.11 9.20
N SER A 149 -1.59 -1.10 8.32
CA SER A 149 -2.76 -1.84 7.83
C SER A 149 -3.48 -2.58 8.97
N VAL A 150 -2.73 -3.26 9.84
CA VAL A 150 -3.27 -3.92 11.03
C VAL A 150 -3.89 -2.90 12.01
N MET A 151 -3.21 -1.78 12.23
CA MET A 151 -3.73 -0.71 13.10
C MET A 151 -4.96 -0.01 12.50
N ALA A 152 -5.04 0.12 11.17
CA ALA A 152 -6.22 0.65 10.48
C ALA A 152 -7.45 -0.23 10.75
N ILE A 153 -7.30 -1.56 10.65
CA ILE A 153 -8.35 -2.53 11.00
C ILE A 153 -8.74 -2.36 12.47
N GLN A 154 -7.77 -2.38 13.38
CA GLN A 154 -8.02 -2.31 14.83
C GLN A 154 -8.73 -1.02 15.25
N LYS A 155 -8.35 0.10 14.65
CA LYS A 155 -8.87 1.43 15.00
C LYS A 155 -10.07 1.86 14.17
N SER A 156 -10.46 1.06 13.15
CA SER A 156 -11.49 1.44 12.17
C SER A 156 -11.20 2.82 11.55
N LEU A 157 -9.93 3.05 11.16
CA LEU A 157 -9.44 4.35 10.74
C LEU A 157 -8.43 4.21 9.60
N ILE A 158 -8.74 4.82 8.45
CA ILE A 158 -7.84 4.90 7.30
C ILE A 158 -7.00 6.17 7.41
N PRO A 159 -5.66 6.06 7.43
CA PRO A 159 -4.78 7.21 7.39
C PRO A 159 -4.87 7.93 6.05
N PRO A 160 -4.69 9.26 5.99
CA PRO A 160 -4.74 9.98 4.72
C PRO A 160 -3.47 9.83 3.88
N THR A 161 -3.58 10.10 2.59
CA THR A 161 -2.46 10.54 1.77
C THR A 161 -2.38 12.06 1.90
N ILE A 162 -1.42 12.58 2.67
CA ILE A 162 -1.22 14.03 2.79
C ILE A 162 -0.51 14.60 1.56
N ASN A 163 -0.55 15.92 1.39
CA ASN A 163 0.05 16.65 0.26
C ASN A 163 -0.58 16.33 -1.12
N LEU A 164 -1.74 15.71 -1.14
CA LEU A 164 -2.50 15.45 -2.37
C LEU A 164 -3.47 16.60 -2.62
N HIS A 165 -3.02 17.56 -3.43
CA HIS A 165 -3.76 18.80 -3.72
C HIS A 165 -4.12 18.95 -5.21
N ASN A 166 -3.30 18.38 -6.10
CA ASN A 166 -3.45 18.52 -7.53
C ASN A 166 -3.88 17.18 -8.15
N HIS A 167 -5.06 17.18 -8.74
CA HIS A 167 -5.59 15.99 -9.42
C HIS A 167 -4.69 15.59 -10.60
N ASP A 168 -4.34 14.31 -10.66
CA ASP A 168 -3.68 13.67 -11.79
C ASP A 168 -4.67 12.72 -12.48
N PRO A 169 -4.98 12.94 -13.78
CA PRO A 169 -5.90 12.08 -14.51
C PRO A 169 -5.40 10.63 -14.66
N ASP A 170 -4.10 10.39 -14.54
CA ASP A 170 -3.51 9.04 -14.52
C ASP A 170 -3.61 8.36 -13.14
N CYS A 171 -3.93 9.14 -12.09
CA CYS A 171 -4.09 8.71 -10.70
C CYS A 171 -5.46 9.19 -10.17
N ASP A 172 -6.55 8.62 -10.68
CA ASP A 172 -7.92 9.11 -10.50
C ASP A 172 -8.77 8.29 -9.51
N LEU A 173 -8.11 7.49 -8.63
CA LEU A 173 -8.80 6.69 -7.62
C LEU A 173 -9.02 7.47 -6.31
N ASN A 174 -9.69 6.83 -5.33
CA ASN A 174 -9.93 7.43 -4.02
C ASN A 174 -8.74 7.24 -3.08
N TYR A 175 -7.75 8.13 -3.13
CA TYR A 175 -6.53 8.05 -2.33
C TYR A 175 -6.65 8.66 -0.92
N THR A 176 -7.86 8.85 -0.40
CA THR A 176 -8.11 9.42 0.93
C THR A 176 -7.33 10.72 1.16
N PRO A 177 -7.58 11.80 0.38
CA PRO A 177 -6.71 12.97 0.37
C PRO A 177 -6.79 13.76 1.67
N ASN A 178 -5.63 14.02 2.27
CA ASN A 178 -5.35 14.96 3.35
C ASN A 178 -6.09 14.75 4.68
N ILE A 179 -7.23 14.05 4.70
CA ILE A 179 -8.04 13.85 5.91
C ILE A 179 -8.26 12.36 6.13
N LYS A 180 -8.00 11.87 7.35
CA LYS A 180 -8.31 10.50 7.75
C LYS A 180 -9.79 10.17 7.56
N LYS A 181 -10.10 8.90 7.30
CA LYS A 181 -11.47 8.40 7.17
C LYS A 181 -11.75 7.37 8.26
N GLU A 182 -12.81 7.59 9.03
CA GLU A 182 -13.30 6.60 10.01
C GLU A 182 -14.32 5.70 9.33
N THR A 183 -14.06 4.40 9.33
CA THR A 183 -14.92 3.37 8.71
C THR A 183 -14.53 2.00 9.22
N ASP A 184 -15.48 1.07 9.28
CA ASP A 184 -15.14 -0.34 9.54
C ASP A 184 -14.33 -0.93 8.38
N ILE A 185 -13.29 -1.67 8.71
CA ILE A 185 -12.34 -2.24 7.74
C ILE A 185 -12.31 -3.75 7.98
N PRO A 186 -13.09 -4.54 7.21
CA PRO A 186 -13.12 -5.99 7.36
C PRO A 186 -11.80 -6.63 6.93
N SER A 187 -11.15 -6.06 5.93
CA SER A 187 -9.81 -6.48 5.49
C SER A 187 -9.03 -5.32 4.88
N ALA A 188 -7.71 -5.40 4.97
CA ALA A 188 -6.80 -4.42 4.39
C ALA A 188 -5.73 -5.12 3.53
N MET A 189 -5.48 -4.58 2.34
CA MET A 189 -4.37 -5.00 1.48
C MET A 189 -3.21 -4.02 1.63
N SER A 190 -1.98 -4.53 1.75
CA SER A 190 -0.76 -3.73 1.74
C SER A 190 0.11 -4.11 0.56
N ASN A 191 0.43 -3.15 -0.30
CA ASN A 191 1.25 -3.33 -1.49
C ASN A 191 2.68 -2.82 -1.27
N SER A 192 3.66 -3.57 -1.73
CA SER A 192 5.06 -3.18 -1.72
C SER A 192 5.72 -3.58 -3.03
N PHE A 193 6.19 -2.60 -3.80
CA PHE A 193 6.84 -2.79 -5.09
C PHE A 193 8.25 -2.24 -5.04
N GLY A 194 9.23 -3.11 -5.24
CA GLY A 194 10.64 -2.79 -5.01
C GLY A 194 11.46 -2.68 -6.30
N PHE A 195 12.58 -2.00 -6.19
CA PHE A 195 13.62 -2.05 -7.21
C PHE A 195 14.02 -3.49 -7.48
N GLY A 196 14.46 -3.80 -8.71
CA GLY A 196 14.65 -5.17 -9.16
C GLY A 196 13.37 -5.85 -9.65
N GLY A 197 12.23 -5.12 -9.64
CA GLY A 197 10.94 -5.61 -10.09
C GLY A 197 10.26 -6.54 -9.09
N HIS A 198 10.61 -6.48 -7.82
CA HIS A 198 9.96 -7.28 -6.78
C HIS A 198 8.61 -6.67 -6.41
N ASN A 199 7.55 -7.46 -6.48
CA ASN A 199 6.21 -7.05 -6.07
C ASN A 199 5.69 -7.98 -5.00
N ALA A 200 5.14 -7.42 -3.92
CA ALA A 200 4.48 -8.16 -2.86
C ALA A 200 3.17 -7.48 -2.47
N SER A 201 2.16 -8.30 -2.19
CA SER A 201 0.88 -7.86 -1.61
C SER A 201 0.53 -8.75 -0.43
N LEU A 202 0.17 -8.14 0.69
CA LEU A 202 -0.31 -8.81 1.89
C LEU A 202 -1.79 -8.48 2.10
N ILE A 203 -2.56 -9.43 2.66
CA ILE A 203 -3.94 -9.16 3.08
C ILE A 203 -4.09 -9.52 4.55
N PHE A 204 -4.50 -8.54 5.33
CA PHE A 204 -4.87 -8.70 6.72
C PHE A 204 -6.39 -8.65 6.84
N GLN A 205 -6.96 -9.50 7.70
CA GLN A 205 -8.39 -9.58 7.95
C GLN A 205 -8.68 -9.36 9.44
N LYS A 206 -9.78 -8.66 9.70
CA LYS A 206 -10.32 -8.47 11.04
C LYS A 206 -10.72 -9.82 11.63
N VAL A 207 -10.27 -10.09 12.86
CA VAL A 207 -10.72 -11.27 13.59
C VAL A 207 -12.10 -10.99 14.18
N THR A 208 -13.07 -11.87 13.90
CA THR A 208 -14.46 -11.81 14.39
C THR A 208 -14.64 -12.65 15.65
#